data_755d95bb987db6aaa4b11fbbefe70478
#
_entry.id   755d95bb987db6aaa4b11fbbefe70478
#
_cell.length_a   1.000
_cell.length_b   1.000
_cell.length_c   1.000
_cell.angle_alpha   90.00
_cell.angle_beta   90.00
_cell.angle_gamma   90.00
#
_symmetry.space_group_name_H-M   'P 1'
#
loop_
_entity.id
_entity.type
_entity.pdbx_description
1 polymer ?
#
loop_
_entity_poly.entity_id
_entity_poly.type
_entity_poly.pdbx_seq_one_letter_code
_entity_poly.pdbx_strand_id
1 'polypeptide(L)'
;MSEKKPTRQAEIIFAAMKAIEANGGEMRISDIYETLASSFPLTDYEKEETKSGVIRWKAYLNFYSIEVGKVGYLVKKSGIWHLTEEGAKALAAGAGEFFADFHGKFSKIQKEHAVSVIEENADQPDDLDMLQGQASKGIREYIIKKNPYEFQDLVAALLRAMGYYT
;
A
#
# COMPACT_ATOMS: atom_id res chain seq x y z
N MET A 1 19.72 -16.61 14.84
CA MET A 1 18.52 -16.30 14.06
C MET A 1 18.88 -15.11 13.17
N SER A 2 18.83 -15.28 11.85
CA SER A 2 19.20 -14.20 10.91
C SER A 2 18.10 -13.13 10.94
N GLU A 3 18.38 -11.98 11.54
CA GLU A 3 17.51 -10.82 11.45
C GLU A 3 17.41 -10.44 9.96
N LYS A 4 16.23 -10.64 9.40
CA LYS A 4 15.91 -10.18 8.05
C LYS A 4 16.00 -8.65 8.07
N LYS A 5 17.01 -8.09 7.41
CA LYS A 5 17.11 -6.63 7.24
C LYS A 5 15.77 -6.08 6.72
N PRO A 6 15.26 -5.00 7.32
CA PRO A 6 14.04 -4.36 6.82
C PRO A 6 14.22 -3.94 5.36
N THR A 7 13.16 -4.01 4.60
CA THR A 7 13.19 -3.50 3.22
C THR A 7 13.34 -1.98 3.24
N ARG A 8 13.90 -1.41 2.19
CA ARG A 8 14.11 0.04 2.08
C ARG A 8 12.80 0.83 2.24
N GLN A 9 11.72 0.29 1.71
CA GLN A 9 10.39 0.86 1.86
C GLN A 9 9.90 0.86 3.33
N ALA A 10 10.21 -0.20 4.05
CA ALA A 10 9.90 -0.30 5.47
C ALA A 10 10.70 0.73 6.30
N GLU A 11 11.96 0.99 5.95
CA GLU A 11 12.76 2.05 6.58
C GLU A 11 12.14 3.43 6.38
N ILE A 12 11.65 3.73 5.17
CA ILE A 12 11.01 5.01 4.85
C ILE A 12 9.73 5.22 5.68
N ILE A 13 8.86 4.21 5.79
CA ILE A 13 7.63 4.35 6.60
C ILE A 13 7.94 4.46 8.08
N PHE A 14 8.93 3.72 8.59
CA PHE A 14 9.36 3.83 9.98
C PHE A 14 9.87 5.25 10.30
N ALA A 15 10.69 5.82 9.42
CA ALA A 15 11.18 7.19 9.56
C ALA A 15 10.04 8.23 9.53
N ALA A 16 9.03 8.03 8.65
CA ALA A 16 7.85 8.88 8.62
C ALA A 16 7.06 8.82 9.92
N MET A 17 6.82 7.62 10.46
CA MET A 17 6.12 7.46 11.73
C MET A 17 6.89 8.07 12.89
N LYS A 18 8.23 7.99 12.90
CA LYS A 18 9.08 8.70 13.87
C LYS A 18 8.98 10.21 13.77
N ALA A 19 8.88 10.76 12.56
CA ALA A 19 8.65 12.20 12.35
C ALA A 19 7.28 12.64 12.89
N ILE A 20 6.24 11.83 12.66
CA ILE A 20 4.90 12.08 13.20
C ILE A 20 4.91 12.04 14.75
N GLU A 21 5.58 11.05 15.35
CA GLU A 21 5.74 10.93 16.80
C GLU A 21 6.41 12.20 17.38
N ALA A 22 7.52 12.64 16.77
CA ALA A 22 8.25 13.83 17.18
C ALA A 22 7.45 15.12 17.04
N ASN A 23 6.47 15.15 16.13
CA ASN A 23 5.56 16.28 15.92
C ASN A 23 4.27 16.20 16.77
N GLY A 24 4.27 15.44 17.84
CA GLY A 24 3.12 15.35 18.74
C GLY A 24 2.04 14.35 18.33
N GLY A 25 2.37 13.41 17.43
CA GLY A 25 1.50 12.30 17.05
C GLY A 25 0.64 12.56 15.81
N GLU A 26 0.71 13.76 15.23
CA GLU A 26 0.02 14.07 13.96
C GLU A 26 0.87 14.95 13.05
N MET A 27 0.72 14.78 11.74
CA MET A 27 1.47 15.57 10.75
C MET A 27 0.78 15.56 9.38
N ARG A 28 0.83 16.69 8.66
CA ARG A 28 0.36 16.74 7.27
C ARG A 28 1.29 15.97 6.35
N ILE A 29 0.74 15.36 5.33
CA ILE A 29 1.53 14.58 4.36
C ILE A 29 2.59 15.45 3.65
N SER A 30 2.32 16.73 3.39
CA SER A 30 3.30 17.69 2.84
C SER A 30 4.52 17.81 3.75
N ASP A 31 4.28 17.98 5.03
CA ASP A 31 5.32 18.23 6.03
C ASP A 31 6.14 16.94 6.31
N ILE A 32 5.48 15.77 6.24
CA ILE A 32 6.15 14.47 6.25
C ILE A 32 7.12 14.37 5.07
N TYR A 33 6.68 14.77 3.87
CA TYR A 33 7.56 14.76 2.70
C TYR A 33 8.75 15.70 2.85
N GLU A 34 8.55 16.92 3.36
CA GLU A 34 9.64 17.87 3.58
C GLU A 34 10.63 17.36 4.63
N THR A 35 10.11 16.81 5.73
CA THR A 35 10.93 16.25 6.80
C THR A 35 11.78 15.09 6.32
N LEU A 36 11.19 14.14 5.59
CA LEU A 36 11.92 12.99 5.04
C LEU A 36 12.91 13.41 3.95
N ALA A 37 12.54 14.35 3.10
CA ALA A 37 13.45 14.85 2.06
C ALA A 37 14.71 15.50 2.64
N SER A 38 14.60 16.14 3.82
CA SER A 38 15.71 16.83 4.48
C SER A 38 16.53 15.95 5.44
N SER A 39 15.88 14.98 6.11
CA SER A 39 16.51 14.23 7.21
C SER A 39 16.80 12.76 6.90
N PHE A 40 16.10 12.16 5.93
CA PHE A 40 16.28 10.75 5.61
C PHE A 40 17.26 10.58 4.44
N PRO A 41 18.23 9.65 4.51
CA PRO A 41 19.26 9.47 3.47
C PRO A 41 18.67 8.77 2.23
N LEU A 42 17.93 9.52 1.42
CA LEU A 42 17.35 9.06 0.16
C LEU A 42 18.44 8.94 -0.92
N THR A 43 18.44 7.84 -1.64
CA THR A 43 19.30 7.61 -2.80
C THR A 43 18.81 8.41 -4.01
N ASP A 44 19.68 8.64 -5.00
CA ASP A 44 19.29 9.35 -6.23
C ASP A 44 18.19 8.59 -6.98
N TYR A 45 18.25 7.26 -7.02
CA TYR A 45 17.20 6.41 -7.58
C TYR A 45 15.83 6.60 -6.90
N GLU A 46 15.80 6.80 -5.59
CA GLU A 46 14.56 7.06 -4.85
C GLU A 46 13.99 8.44 -5.12
N LYS A 47 14.82 9.41 -5.44
CA LYS A 47 14.43 10.78 -5.80
C LYS A 47 13.94 10.92 -7.24
N GLU A 48 14.19 9.94 -8.10
CA GLU A 48 13.71 9.94 -9.48
C GLU A 48 12.19 9.81 -9.57
N GLU A 49 11.62 10.38 -10.62
CA GLU A 49 10.22 10.17 -10.96
C GLU A 49 10.00 8.77 -11.54
N THR A 50 8.88 8.19 -11.19
CA THR A 50 8.37 6.96 -11.80
C THR A 50 7.76 7.28 -13.18
N LYS A 51 7.45 6.27 -13.97
CA LYS A 51 6.74 6.44 -15.26
C LYS A 51 5.39 7.16 -15.13
N SER A 52 4.80 7.17 -13.95
CA SER A 52 3.55 7.87 -13.64
C SER A 52 3.74 9.31 -13.14
N GLY A 53 4.96 9.85 -13.16
CA GLY A 53 5.25 11.22 -12.71
C GLY A 53 5.30 11.40 -11.19
N VAL A 54 5.27 10.32 -10.41
CA VAL A 54 5.37 10.38 -8.95
C VAL A 54 6.80 10.07 -8.51
N ILE A 55 7.38 10.84 -7.59
CA ILE A 55 8.70 10.56 -7.02
C ILE A 55 8.67 9.20 -6.30
N ARG A 56 9.63 8.35 -6.60
CA ARG A 56 9.64 6.92 -6.20
C ARG A 56 9.50 6.70 -4.69
N TRP A 57 10.26 7.41 -3.87
CA TRP A 57 10.15 7.25 -2.42
C TRP A 57 8.79 7.70 -1.84
N LYS A 58 8.16 8.71 -2.44
CA LYS A 58 6.80 9.13 -2.07
C LYS A 58 5.76 8.05 -2.41
N ALA A 59 5.95 7.38 -3.56
CA ALA A 59 5.13 6.24 -3.92
C ALA A 59 5.28 5.08 -2.91
N TYR A 60 6.51 4.77 -2.50
CA TYR A 60 6.77 3.77 -1.47
C TYR A 60 6.10 4.11 -0.14
N LEU A 61 6.28 5.35 0.33
CA LEU A 61 5.67 5.82 1.56
C LEU A 61 4.14 5.69 1.54
N ASN A 62 3.51 6.16 0.46
CA ASN A 62 2.06 6.08 0.30
C ASN A 62 1.56 4.65 0.27
N PHE A 63 2.24 3.74 -0.42
CA PHE A 63 1.85 2.34 -0.51
C PHE A 63 1.95 1.65 0.86
N TYR A 64 3.09 1.74 1.53
CA TYR A 64 3.29 1.12 2.84
C TYR A 64 2.41 1.72 3.94
N SER A 65 2.07 3.00 3.84
CA SER A 65 1.15 3.63 4.78
C SER A 65 -0.26 3.05 4.78
N ILE A 66 -0.67 2.37 3.68
CA ILE A 66 -1.94 1.62 3.62
C ILE A 66 -1.83 0.36 4.48
N GLU A 67 -0.73 -0.37 4.37
CA GLU A 67 -0.49 -1.59 5.14
C GLU A 67 -0.39 -1.30 6.64
N VAL A 68 0.35 -0.26 7.00
CA VAL A 68 0.51 0.21 8.39
C VAL A 68 -0.83 0.70 8.96
N GLY A 69 -1.67 1.34 8.13
CA GLY A 69 -3.03 1.71 8.51
C GLY A 69 -3.93 0.49 8.78
N LYS A 70 -3.83 -0.57 7.96
CA LYS A 70 -4.57 -1.83 8.17
C LYS A 70 -4.20 -2.51 9.49
N VAL A 71 -2.94 -2.42 9.90
CA VAL A 71 -2.45 -2.97 11.19
C VAL A 71 -2.90 -2.10 12.37
N GLY A 72 -3.41 -0.90 12.11
CA GLY A 72 -3.91 0.00 13.15
C GLY A 72 -2.87 0.92 13.77
N TYR A 73 -1.66 1.04 13.17
CA TYR A 73 -0.62 1.93 13.70
C TYR A 73 -0.76 3.38 13.25
N LEU A 74 -1.48 3.61 12.16
CA LEU A 74 -1.65 4.93 11.55
C LEU A 74 -3.08 5.14 11.09
N VAL A 75 -3.62 6.32 11.33
CA VAL A 75 -4.92 6.76 10.79
C VAL A 75 -4.69 7.96 9.89
N LYS A 76 -5.31 7.95 8.71
CA LYS A 76 -5.22 9.05 7.75
C LYS A 76 -6.59 9.74 7.62
N LYS A 77 -6.64 11.04 7.86
CA LYS A 77 -7.86 11.83 7.75
C LYS A 77 -7.55 13.21 7.14
N SER A 78 -8.21 13.54 6.05
CA SER A 78 -8.10 14.87 5.41
C SER A 78 -6.67 15.33 5.13
N GLY A 79 -5.79 14.43 4.70
CA GLY A 79 -4.39 14.73 4.40
C GLY A 79 -3.47 14.85 5.62
N ILE A 80 -4.00 14.59 6.82
CA ILE A 80 -3.24 14.52 8.08
C ILE A 80 -3.11 13.04 8.46
N TRP A 81 -1.91 12.67 8.87
CA TRP A 81 -1.59 11.35 9.38
C TRP A 81 -1.47 11.41 10.89
N HIS A 82 -2.21 10.54 11.57
CA HIS A 82 -2.24 10.43 13.02
C HIS A 82 -1.62 9.10 13.44
N LEU A 83 -0.64 9.16 14.32
CA LEU A 83 -0.05 7.99 14.96
C LEU A 83 -0.99 7.51 16.06
N THR A 84 -1.31 6.23 16.06
CA THR A 84 -2.14 5.63 17.13
C THR A 84 -1.29 5.31 18.35
N GLU A 85 -1.95 5.04 19.50
CA GLU A 85 -1.24 4.53 20.69
C GLU A 85 -0.48 3.23 20.40
N GLU A 86 -1.08 2.34 19.60
CA GLU A 86 -0.44 1.07 19.22
C GLU A 86 0.77 1.32 18.32
N GLY A 87 0.64 2.26 17.37
CA GLY A 87 1.76 2.69 16.54
C GLY A 87 2.90 3.29 17.35
N ALA A 88 2.60 4.14 18.33
CA ALA A 88 3.59 4.74 19.22
C ALA A 88 4.30 3.67 20.09
N LYS A 89 3.54 2.73 20.65
CA LYS A 89 4.11 1.59 21.41
C LYS A 89 5.03 0.74 20.53
N ALA A 90 4.61 0.45 19.29
CA ALA A 90 5.43 -0.32 18.36
C ALA A 90 6.72 0.42 17.98
N LEU A 91 6.67 1.74 17.78
CA LEU A 91 7.86 2.55 17.52
C LEU A 91 8.84 2.59 18.71
N ALA A 92 8.31 2.66 19.94
CA ALA A 92 9.11 2.68 21.16
C ALA A 92 9.90 1.40 21.37
N ALA A 93 9.41 0.26 20.88
CA ALA A 93 10.11 -1.03 20.95
C ALA A 93 11.37 -1.09 20.04
N GLY A 94 11.53 -0.14 19.12
CA GLY A 94 12.65 -0.08 18.19
C GLY A 94 12.37 -0.73 16.86
N ALA A 95 13.23 -0.43 15.87
CA ALA A 95 12.98 -0.82 14.46
C ALA A 95 12.84 -2.34 14.27
N GLY A 96 13.69 -3.15 14.90
CA GLY A 96 13.65 -4.61 14.77
C GLY A 96 12.33 -5.22 15.26
N GLU A 97 11.89 -4.83 16.45
CA GLU A 97 10.64 -5.30 17.04
C GLU A 97 9.42 -4.73 16.30
N PHE A 98 9.48 -3.46 15.89
CA PHE A 98 8.44 -2.86 15.05
C PHE A 98 8.17 -3.68 13.80
N PHE A 99 9.21 -4.04 13.05
CA PHE A 99 9.03 -4.81 11.82
C PHE A 99 8.58 -6.24 12.07
N ALA A 100 9.04 -6.87 13.13
CA ALA A 100 8.61 -8.21 13.51
C ALA A 100 7.12 -8.23 13.88
N ASP A 101 6.66 -7.29 14.71
CA ASP A 101 5.26 -7.15 15.12
C ASP A 101 4.36 -6.76 13.91
N PHE A 102 4.80 -5.79 13.12
CA PHE A 102 4.10 -5.38 11.90
C PHE A 102 3.88 -6.56 10.94
N HIS A 103 4.93 -7.31 10.61
CA HIS A 103 4.82 -8.46 9.71
C HIS A 103 3.94 -9.56 10.28
N GLY A 104 4.00 -9.81 11.59
CA GLY A 104 3.14 -10.77 12.27
C GLY A 104 1.66 -10.40 12.16
N LYS A 105 1.32 -9.16 12.52
CA LYS A 105 -0.06 -8.64 12.46
C LYS A 105 -0.58 -8.56 11.03
N PHE A 106 0.22 -8.05 10.08
CA PHE A 106 -0.18 -7.93 8.69
C PHE A 106 -0.42 -9.30 8.03
N SER A 107 0.46 -10.28 8.30
CA SER A 107 0.28 -11.65 7.82
C SER A 107 -1.01 -12.30 8.38
N LYS A 108 -1.36 -11.99 9.63
CA LYS A 108 -2.60 -12.48 10.26
C LYS A 108 -3.82 -11.88 9.57
N ILE A 109 -3.84 -10.54 9.36
CA ILE A 109 -4.90 -9.84 8.64
C ILE A 109 -5.07 -10.40 7.22
N GLN A 110 -3.97 -10.66 6.51
CA GLN A 110 -4.04 -11.25 5.17
C GLN A 110 -4.64 -12.66 5.17
N LYS A 111 -4.32 -13.47 6.18
CA LYS A 111 -4.89 -14.82 6.34
C LYS A 111 -6.38 -14.77 6.69
N GLU A 112 -6.76 -13.88 7.60
CA GLU A 112 -8.16 -13.69 8.00
C GLU A 112 -9.00 -13.21 6.80
N HIS A 113 -8.50 -12.28 5.99
CA HIS A 113 -9.14 -11.88 4.74
C HIS A 113 -9.22 -13.02 3.71
N ALA A 114 -8.20 -13.85 3.62
CA ALA A 114 -8.24 -15.01 2.74
C ALA A 114 -9.24 -16.07 3.22
N VAL A 115 -9.39 -16.25 4.53
CA VAL A 115 -10.36 -17.17 5.15
C VAL A 115 -11.76 -16.60 5.05
N SER A 116 -11.99 -15.29 5.30
CA SER A 116 -13.32 -14.67 5.18
C SER A 116 -13.84 -14.72 3.75
N VAL A 117 -12.98 -14.54 2.74
CA VAL A 117 -13.34 -14.74 1.32
C VAL A 117 -13.72 -16.21 1.02
N ILE A 118 -13.20 -17.16 1.80
CA ILE A 118 -13.57 -18.60 1.66
C ILE A 118 -14.82 -18.92 2.47
N GLU A 119 -15.02 -18.30 3.64
CA GLU A 119 -16.18 -18.53 4.51
C GLU A 119 -17.43 -17.74 4.06
N GLU A 120 -17.28 -16.52 3.52
CA GLU A 120 -18.38 -15.79 2.86
C GLU A 120 -18.90 -16.53 1.62
N ASN A 121 -18.10 -17.41 1.00
CA ASN A 121 -18.55 -18.29 -0.07
C ASN A 121 -19.24 -19.57 0.42
N ALA A 122 -19.35 -19.80 1.72
CA ALA A 122 -19.95 -21.01 2.29
C ALA A 122 -21.42 -20.82 2.76
N ASP A 123 -21.88 -19.57 2.99
CA ASP A 123 -23.26 -19.30 3.45
C ASP A 123 -23.93 -18.24 2.53
N GLN A 124 -24.68 -18.78 1.56
CA GLN A 124 -25.53 -18.12 0.56
C GLN A 124 -24.82 -17.09 -0.35
N PRO A 125 -24.64 -17.43 -1.63
CA PRO A 125 -24.17 -16.47 -2.60
C PRO A 125 -25.26 -15.43 -2.84
N ASP A 126 -25.01 -14.17 -2.49
CA ASP A 126 -25.58 -13.10 -3.27
C ASP A 126 -25.03 -13.32 -4.68
N ASP A 127 -25.88 -13.81 -5.57
CA ASP A 127 -25.52 -14.25 -6.94
C ASP A 127 -24.71 -13.19 -7.69
N LEU A 128 -24.83 -11.92 -7.29
CA LEU A 128 -24.17 -10.78 -7.90
C LEU A 128 -22.67 -10.69 -7.59
N ASP A 129 -22.26 -10.84 -6.33
CA ASP A 129 -20.85 -10.74 -5.92
C ASP A 129 -20.05 -11.94 -6.44
N MET A 130 -20.64 -13.11 -6.48
CA MET A 130 -20.04 -14.31 -7.06
C MET A 130 -19.90 -14.16 -8.58
N LEU A 131 -20.91 -13.62 -9.25
CA LEU A 131 -20.88 -13.32 -10.69
C LEU A 131 -19.87 -12.23 -11.01
N GLN A 132 -19.77 -11.18 -10.21
CA GLN A 132 -18.73 -10.15 -10.36
C GLN A 132 -17.32 -10.70 -10.14
N GLY A 133 -17.13 -11.56 -9.16
CA GLY A 133 -15.85 -12.24 -8.91
C GLY A 133 -15.45 -13.14 -10.09
N GLN A 134 -16.37 -13.93 -10.61
CA GLN A 134 -16.15 -14.79 -11.78
C GLN A 134 -15.89 -13.97 -13.05
N ALA A 135 -16.64 -12.88 -13.26
CA ALA A 135 -16.44 -11.97 -14.39
C ALA A 135 -15.07 -11.28 -14.33
N SER A 136 -14.68 -10.78 -13.16
CA SER A 136 -13.38 -10.15 -12.93
C SER A 136 -12.22 -11.12 -13.19
N LYS A 137 -12.35 -12.36 -12.72
CA LYS A 137 -11.38 -13.43 -12.97
C LYS A 137 -11.30 -13.76 -14.47
N GLY A 138 -12.44 -13.92 -15.13
CA GLY A 138 -12.50 -14.21 -16.57
C GLY A 138 -11.89 -13.09 -17.42
N ILE A 139 -12.19 -11.83 -17.10
CA ILE A 139 -11.60 -10.65 -17.75
C ILE A 139 -10.09 -10.63 -17.57
N ARG A 140 -9.61 -10.86 -16.35
CA ARG A 140 -8.18 -10.91 -16.05
C ARG A 140 -7.45 -12.01 -16.84
N GLU A 141 -8.01 -13.23 -16.85
CA GLU A 141 -7.44 -14.34 -17.60
C GLU A 141 -7.45 -14.07 -19.12
N TYR A 142 -8.49 -13.45 -19.62
CA TYR A 142 -8.58 -13.04 -21.02
C TYR A 142 -7.51 -12.01 -21.39
N ILE A 143 -7.27 -11.01 -20.53
CA ILE A 143 -6.26 -9.98 -20.75
C ILE A 143 -4.85 -10.58 -20.73
N ILE A 144 -4.56 -11.46 -19.75
CA ILE A 144 -3.22 -12.09 -19.60
C ILE A 144 -2.86 -12.99 -20.81
N LYS A 145 -3.85 -13.59 -21.44
CA LYS A 145 -3.64 -14.48 -22.59
C LYS A 145 -3.42 -13.73 -23.92
N LYS A 146 -3.66 -12.42 -23.97
CA LYS A 146 -3.46 -11.63 -25.17
C LYS A 146 -2.00 -11.35 -25.46
N ASN A 147 -1.64 -11.38 -26.74
CA ASN A 147 -0.35 -10.87 -27.16
C ASN A 147 -0.31 -9.31 -27.07
N PRO A 148 0.87 -8.69 -27.10
CA PRO A 148 0.98 -7.23 -26.94
C PRO A 148 0.16 -6.40 -27.94
N TYR A 149 -0.01 -6.85 -29.16
CA TYR A 149 -0.78 -6.14 -30.19
C TYR A 149 -2.29 -6.22 -29.94
N GLU A 150 -2.78 -7.41 -29.61
CA GLU A 150 -4.19 -7.60 -29.23
C GLU A 150 -4.53 -6.84 -27.95
N PHE A 151 -3.58 -6.69 -27.03
CA PHE A 151 -3.77 -5.88 -25.83
C PHE A 151 -3.86 -4.39 -26.17
N GLN A 152 -3.03 -3.90 -27.10
CA GLN A 152 -3.13 -2.52 -27.60
C GLN A 152 -4.48 -2.24 -28.26
N ASP A 153 -4.97 -3.16 -29.09
CA ASP A 153 -6.28 -3.02 -29.74
C ASP A 153 -7.42 -3.00 -28.72
N LEU A 154 -7.35 -3.84 -27.68
CA LEU A 154 -8.31 -3.86 -26.60
C LEU A 154 -8.35 -2.52 -25.87
N VAL A 155 -7.18 -1.97 -25.51
CA VAL A 155 -7.06 -0.68 -24.82
C VAL A 155 -7.58 0.46 -25.72
N ALA A 156 -7.24 0.46 -27.00
CA ALA A 156 -7.73 1.46 -27.95
C ALA A 156 -9.25 1.39 -28.10
N ALA A 157 -9.84 0.19 -28.17
CA ALA A 157 -11.28 0.02 -28.23
C ALA A 157 -11.97 0.52 -26.96
N LEU A 158 -11.39 0.24 -25.78
CA LEU A 158 -11.91 0.73 -24.50
C LEU A 158 -11.88 2.26 -24.43
N LEU A 159 -10.76 2.88 -24.79
CA LEU A 159 -10.63 4.33 -24.81
C LEU A 159 -11.63 4.99 -25.77
N ARG A 160 -11.86 4.42 -26.96
CA ARG A 160 -12.89 4.91 -27.88
C ARG A 160 -14.30 4.79 -27.30
N ALA A 161 -14.60 3.68 -26.63
CA ALA A 161 -15.88 3.49 -25.96
C ALA A 161 -16.11 4.49 -24.81
N MET A 162 -15.04 4.96 -24.17
CA MET A 162 -15.06 6.02 -23.15
C MET A 162 -15.09 7.44 -23.76
N GLY A 163 -15.11 7.59 -25.09
CA GLY A 163 -15.16 8.89 -25.75
C GLY A 163 -13.81 9.56 -26.01
N TYR A 164 -12.71 8.85 -25.82
CA TYR A 164 -11.37 9.35 -26.16
C TYR A 164 -11.08 9.10 -27.65
N TYR A 165 -10.48 10.08 -28.31
CA TYR A 165 -9.96 9.91 -29.67
C TYR A 165 -8.56 9.29 -29.59
N THR A 166 -8.37 8.12 -30.20
CA THR A 166 -7.09 7.43 -30.33
C THR A 166 -6.72 7.24 -31.79
#